data_860d4b1e42a5544241f0d007c5ab0f43
#
_entry.id   860d4b1e42a5544241f0d007c5ab0f43
#
_cell.length_a   1.000
_cell.length_b   1.000
_cell.length_c   1.000
_cell.angle_alpha   90.00
_cell.angle_beta   90.00
_cell.angle_gamma   90.00
#
_symmetry.space_group_name_H-M   'P 1'
#
loop_
_entity.id
_entity.type
_entity.pdbx_description
1 polymer ?
#
loop_
_entity_poly.entity_id
_entity_poly.type
_entity_poly.pdbx_seq_one_letter_code
_entity_poly.pdbx_strand_id
1 'polypeptide(L)'
;GIARALAANAQLLLLDEPFGALDAFTREQMQTLLLRLWHETGKQVLLITHDIEEAVFMATELVLLSPGPGRVLERLPLSFARRYVAGEPVRSIKSDPLFIEQREYVLSRVFEQREAFS
;
A
#
# COMPACT_ATOMS: atom_id res chain seq x y z
N GLY A 1 -8.32 -9.10 7.23
CA GLY A 1 -9.64 -8.71 6.77
C GLY A 1 -9.91 -7.23 6.88
N ILE A 2 -11.08 -6.86 6.58
CA ILE A 2 -11.48 -5.47 6.73
C ILE A 2 -11.77 -5.24 8.21
N ALA A 3 -10.99 -4.37 8.80
CA ALA A 3 -11.23 -3.99 10.17
C ALA A 3 -12.43 -3.16 10.14
N ARG A 4 -13.47 -3.42 9.95
CA ARG A 4 -14.72 -2.80 9.99
C ARG A 4 -14.74 -1.37 9.60
N ALA A 5 -15.49 -1.15 8.63
CA ALA A 5 -15.82 0.16 8.27
C ALA A 5 -16.35 0.80 9.53
N LEU A 6 -15.86 1.90 9.80
CA LEU A 6 -16.32 2.63 10.93
C LEU A 6 -17.73 3.12 10.68
N ALA A 7 -18.27 3.83 11.63
CA ALA A 7 -19.61 4.39 11.50
C ALA A 7 -19.73 5.21 10.22
N ALA A 8 -20.95 5.43 9.78
CA ALA A 8 -21.23 6.10 8.52
C ALA A 8 -20.50 7.42 8.33
N ASN A 9 -20.22 8.14 9.40
CA ASN A 9 -19.54 9.44 9.31
C ASN A 9 -18.04 9.35 9.50
N ALA A 10 -17.51 8.12 9.57
CA ALA A 10 -16.08 7.97 9.79
C ALA A 10 -15.30 8.46 8.59
N GLN A 11 -14.19 9.15 8.87
CA GLN A 11 -13.28 9.65 7.85
C GLN A 11 -12.13 8.69 7.57
N LEU A 12 -12.01 7.63 8.38
CA LEU A 12 -10.93 6.67 8.27
C LEU A 12 -11.47 5.28 8.01
N LEU A 13 -10.94 4.63 6.99
CA LEU A 13 -11.20 3.22 6.69
C LEU A 13 -9.93 2.44 6.95
N LEU A 14 -10.02 1.43 7.80
CA LEU A 14 -8.88 0.58 8.15
C LEU A 14 -9.05 -0.79 7.49
N LEU A 15 -8.08 -1.19 6.69
CA LEU A 15 -8.06 -2.47 5.98
C LEU A 15 -6.81 -3.25 6.36
N ASP A 16 -7.01 -4.50 6.78
CA ASP A 16 -5.92 -5.36 7.22
C ASP A 16 -5.81 -6.56 6.28
N GLU A 17 -4.77 -6.59 5.45
CA GLU A 17 -4.52 -7.65 4.48
C GLU A 17 -5.75 -7.93 3.61
N PRO A 18 -6.39 -6.92 3.04
CA PRO A 18 -7.70 -7.12 2.41
C PRO A 18 -7.65 -7.92 1.11
N PHE A 19 -6.47 -8.02 0.48
CA PHE A 19 -6.35 -8.67 -0.83
C PHE A 19 -5.54 -9.96 -0.77
N GLY A 20 -5.16 -10.42 0.42
CA GLY A 20 -4.23 -11.52 0.58
C GLY A 20 -4.69 -12.85 -0.02
N ALA A 21 -6.00 -13.11 -0.05
CA ALA A 21 -6.54 -14.37 -0.54
C ALA A 21 -6.90 -14.35 -2.03
N LEU A 22 -6.69 -13.22 -2.71
CA LEU A 22 -7.11 -13.07 -4.10
C LEU A 22 -6.00 -13.47 -5.06
N ASP A 23 -6.38 -13.94 -6.26
CA ASP A 23 -5.41 -14.18 -7.32
C ASP A 23 -4.87 -12.83 -7.83
N ALA A 24 -3.81 -12.87 -8.65
CA ALA A 24 -3.13 -11.66 -9.07
C ALA A 24 -4.03 -10.72 -9.86
N PHE A 25 -4.84 -11.23 -10.75
CA PHE A 25 -5.72 -10.40 -11.58
C PHE A 25 -6.81 -9.73 -10.73
N THR A 26 -7.50 -10.51 -9.93
CA THR A 26 -8.57 -10.00 -9.06
C THR A 26 -8.00 -9.03 -8.04
N ARG A 27 -6.83 -9.33 -7.51
CA ARG A 27 -6.15 -8.44 -6.57
C ARG A 27 -5.91 -7.06 -7.19
N GLU A 28 -5.38 -7.02 -8.40
CA GLU A 28 -5.13 -5.74 -9.07
C GLU A 28 -6.44 -4.97 -9.30
N GLN A 29 -7.50 -5.68 -9.70
CA GLN A 29 -8.80 -5.03 -9.88
C GLN A 29 -9.31 -4.41 -8.59
N MET A 30 -9.17 -5.11 -7.47
CA MET A 30 -9.63 -4.60 -6.18
C MET A 30 -8.75 -3.47 -5.67
N GLN A 31 -7.46 -3.54 -5.90
CA GLN A 31 -6.54 -2.46 -5.55
C GLN A 31 -6.91 -1.18 -6.28
N THR A 32 -7.13 -1.26 -7.58
CA THR A 32 -7.48 -0.07 -8.36
C THR A 32 -8.87 0.46 -8.01
N LEU A 33 -9.81 -0.44 -7.70
CA LEU A 33 -11.12 -0.02 -7.22
C LEU A 33 -11.00 0.78 -5.92
N LEU A 34 -10.19 0.28 -4.98
CA LEU A 34 -9.98 0.98 -3.71
C LEU A 34 -9.35 2.36 -3.92
N LEU A 35 -8.38 2.47 -4.83
CA LEU A 35 -7.76 3.75 -5.14
C LEU A 35 -8.77 4.73 -5.72
N ARG A 36 -9.65 4.27 -6.61
CA ARG A 36 -10.69 5.14 -7.17
C ARG A 36 -11.67 5.60 -6.08
N LEU A 37 -12.09 4.69 -5.20
CA LEU A 37 -12.97 5.04 -4.09
C LEU A 37 -12.32 6.04 -3.14
N TRP A 38 -11.06 5.82 -2.81
CA TRP A 38 -10.32 6.77 -1.99
C TRP A 38 -10.30 8.16 -2.62
N HIS A 39 -10.01 8.22 -3.92
CA HIS A 39 -9.95 9.49 -4.63
C HIS A 39 -11.32 10.18 -4.67
N GLU A 40 -12.38 9.42 -4.92
CA GLU A 40 -13.73 9.97 -5.06
C GLU A 40 -14.34 10.39 -3.73
N THR A 41 -14.10 9.64 -2.67
CA THR A 41 -14.75 9.89 -1.38
C THR A 41 -13.97 10.84 -0.48
N GLY A 42 -12.67 10.99 -0.72
CA GLY A 42 -11.82 11.81 0.12
C GLY A 42 -11.56 11.23 1.50
N LYS A 43 -11.96 9.99 1.76
CA LYS A 43 -11.73 9.36 3.05
C LYS A 43 -10.29 8.94 3.19
N GLN A 44 -9.79 8.95 4.41
CA GLN A 44 -8.45 8.41 4.68
C GLN A 44 -8.53 6.90 4.73
N VAL A 45 -7.51 6.24 4.19
CA VAL A 45 -7.41 4.78 4.20
C VAL A 45 -6.10 4.39 4.81
N LEU A 46 -6.15 3.51 5.80
CA LEU A 46 -4.96 2.87 6.35
C LEU A 46 -4.98 1.42 5.90
N LEU A 47 -3.99 1.04 5.10
CA LEU A 47 -3.88 -0.29 4.55
C LEU A 47 -2.70 -1.00 5.18
N ILE A 48 -2.95 -2.17 5.77
CA ILE A 48 -1.91 -3.01 6.34
C ILE A 48 -1.69 -4.19 5.40
N THR A 49 -0.44 -4.38 4.97
CA THR A 49 -0.12 -5.45 4.04
C THR A 49 1.33 -5.89 4.19
N HIS A 50 1.59 -7.17 3.90
CA HIS A 50 2.94 -7.71 3.79
C HIS A 50 3.43 -7.73 2.34
N ASP A 51 2.57 -7.40 1.39
CA ASP A 51 2.91 -7.38 -0.02
C ASP A 51 3.57 -6.04 -0.34
N ILE A 52 4.87 -6.06 -0.61
CA ILE A 52 5.65 -4.86 -0.81
C ILE A 52 5.23 -4.10 -2.06
N GLU A 53 4.98 -4.81 -3.17
CA GLU A 53 4.53 -4.15 -4.39
C GLU A 53 3.20 -3.44 -4.18
N GLU A 54 2.28 -4.09 -3.47
CA GLU A 54 0.99 -3.49 -3.13
C GLU A 54 1.17 -2.22 -2.30
N ALA A 55 2.01 -2.28 -1.28
CA ALA A 55 2.26 -1.13 -0.42
C ALA A 55 2.83 0.04 -1.21
N VAL A 56 3.80 -0.23 -2.08
CA VAL A 56 4.44 0.83 -2.87
C VAL A 56 3.45 1.43 -3.88
N PHE A 57 2.65 0.59 -4.52
CA PHE A 57 1.69 1.08 -5.52
C PHE A 57 0.56 1.89 -4.90
N MET A 58 0.05 1.46 -3.75
CA MET A 58 -1.18 2.03 -3.20
C MET A 58 -0.97 3.17 -2.22
N ALA A 59 0.22 3.34 -1.68
CA ALA A 59 0.43 4.31 -0.61
C ALA A 59 0.70 5.72 -1.16
N THR A 60 0.15 6.72 -0.48
CA THR A 60 0.65 8.08 -0.60
C THR A 60 1.76 8.31 0.40
N GLU A 61 1.71 7.61 1.53
CA GLU A 61 2.79 7.54 2.49
C GLU A 61 2.90 6.10 2.95
N LEU A 62 4.04 5.49 2.70
CA LEU A 62 4.33 4.14 3.17
C LEU A 62 5.02 4.25 4.52
N VAL A 63 4.53 3.50 5.50
CA VAL A 63 5.11 3.47 6.83
C VAL A 63 5.69 2.09 7.05
N LEU A 64 6.99 2.02 7.30
CA LEU A 64 7.68 0.77 7.55
C LEU A 64 7.81 0.58 9.05
N LEU A 65 7.33 -0.56 9.54
CA LEU A 65 7.35 -0.88 10.97
C LEU A 65 8.41 -1.91 11.27
N SER A 66 8.99 -1.82 12.47
CA SER A 66 9.92 -2.85 12.93
C SER A 66 9.16 -4.13 13.28
N PRO A 67 9.82 -5.30 13.18
CA PRO A 67 9.25 -6.54 13.74
C PRO A 67 9.12 -6.38 15.26
N GLY A 68 8.14 -7.07 15.83
CA GLY A 68 7.95 -7.04 17.28
C GLY A 68 7.19 -5.81 17.74
N PRO A 69 7.64 -5.05 18.74
CA PRO A 69 6.82 -3.98 19.34
C PRO A 69 6.67 -2.74 18.48
N GLY A 70 6.17 -2.87 17.33
CA GLY A 70 5.65 -1.82 16.45
C GLY A 70 6.28 -0.44 16.49
N ARG A 71 7.56 -0.31 16.13
CA ARG A 71 8.17 0.99 15.99
C ARG A 71 8.18 1.42 14.53
N VAL A 72 7.94 2.70 14.31
CA VAL A 72 8.07 3.26 12.96
C VAL A 72 9.55 3.39 12.64
N LEU A 73 9.99 2.70 11.59
CA LEU A 73 11.36 2.76 11.11
C LEU A 73 11.54 3.87 10.10
N GLU A 74 10.55 4.05 9.25
CA GLU A 74 10.68 5.00 8.15
C GLU A 74 9.30 5.37 7.63
N ARG A 75 9.17 6.62 7.17
CA ARG A 75 8.00 7.10 6.45
C ARG A 75 8.47 7.51 5.06
N LEU A 76 7.84 6.97 4.04
CA LEU A 76 8.27 7.18 2.67
C LEU A 76 7.12 7.75 1.85
N PRO A 77 7.20 9.02 1.40
CA PRO A 77 6.16 9.57 0.55
C PRO A 77 6.27 8.97 -0.86
N LEU A 78 5.14 8.61 -1.44
CA LEU A 78 5.09 7.98 -2.75
C LEU A 78 4.03 8.64 -3.61
N SER A 79 4.21 8.59 -4.93
CA SER A 79 3.34 9.27 -5.87
C SER A 79 2.54 8.34 -6.78
N PHE A 80 2.73 7.03 -6.68
CA PHE A 80 2.17 6.10 -7.67
C PHE A 80 0.65 6.01 -7.61
N ALA A 81 0.08 6.01 -6.41
CA ALA A 81 -1.37 6.00 -6.27
C ALA A 81 -1.99 7.24 -6.91
N ARG A 82 -1.37 8.39 -6.71
CA ARG A 82 -1.86 9.65 -7.31
C ARG A 82 -1.73 9.64 -8.82
N ARG A 83 -0.66 9.03 -9.34
CA ARG A 83 -0.49 8.89 -10.79
C ARG A 83 -1.61 8.03 -11.38
N TYR A 84 -1.97 6.95 -10.69
CA TYR A 84 -3.04 6.09 -11.17
C TYR A 84 -4.38 6.83 -11.22
N VAL A 85 -4.76 7.53 -10.16
CA VAL A 85 -6.05 8.23 -10.15
C VAL A 85 -6.06 9.42 -11.09
N ALA A 86 -4.89 9.93 -11.46
CA ALA A 86 -4.77 10.98 -12.46
C ALA A 86 -4.90 10.45 -13.90
N GLY A 87 -4.95 9.12 -14.08
CA GLY A 87 -5.21 8.52 -15.37
C GLY A 87 -4.09 7.68 -15.96
N GLU A 88 -2.97 7.55 -15.28
CA GLU A 88 -1.88 6.75 -15.82
C GLU A 88 -2.17 5.25 -15.66
N PRO A 89 -2.00 4.44 -16.73
CA PRO A 89 -2.27 2.99 -16.64
C PRO A 89 -1.36 2.29 -15.64
N VAL A 90 -1.89 1.24 -15.01
CA VAL A 90 -1.11 0.45 -14.04
C VAL A 90 0.19 -0.06 -14.63
N ARG A 91 0.16 -0.57 -15.88
CA ARG A 91 1.37 -1.11 -16.51
C ARG A 91 2.44 -0.04 -16.71
N SER A 92 2.03 1.18 -17.04
CA SER A 92 2.96 2.29 -17.19
C SER A 92 3.64 2.60 -15.85
N ILE A 93 2.85 2.64 -14.78
CA ILE A 93 3.38 2.94 -13.45
C ILE A 93 4.32 1.85 -12.98
N LYS A 94 3.90 0.60 -13.04
CA LYS A 94 4.67 -0.51 -12.48
C LYS A 94 5.91 -0.86 -13.31
N SER A 95 5.99 -0.43 -14.55
CA SER A 95 7.19 -0.60 -15.38
C SER A 95 8.13 0.59 -15.31
N ASP A 96 7.74 1.66 -14.64
CA ASP A 96 8.59 2.83 -14.47
C ASP A 96 9.80 2.45 -13.60
N PRO A 97 11.03 2.78 -14.02
CA PRO A 97 12.22 2.54 -13.20
C PRO A 97 12.11 3.11 -11.79
N LEU A 98 11.41 4.23 -11.61
CA LEU A 98 11.22 4.81 -10.28
C LEU A 98 10.40 3.88 -9.39
N PHE A 99 9.35 3.24 -9.94
CA PHE A 99 8.55 2.29 -9.18
C PHE A 99 9.40 1.10 -8.75
N ILE A 100 10.17 0.55 -9.68
CA ILE A 100 11.05 -0.59 -9.42
C ILE A 100 12.07 -0.24 -8.36
N GLU A 101 12.67 0.95 -8.45
CA GLU A 101 13.65 1.43 -7.48
C GLU A 101 13.06 1.52 -6.08
N GLN A 102 11.87 2.12 -5.95
CA GLN A 102 11.22 2.26 -4.66
C GLN A 102 10.81 0.90 -4.09
N ARG A 103 10.30 0.00 -4.93
CA ARG A 103 9.96 -1.34 -4.50
C ARG A 103 11.19 -2.08 -3.97
N GLU A 104 12.31 -1.99 -4.69
CA GLU A 104 13.54 -2.66 -4.28
C GLU A 104 14.11 -2.03 -3.00
N TYR A 105 14.00 -0.73 -2.86
CA TYR A 105 14.42 -0.06 -1.65
C TYR A 105 13.64 -0.57 -0.42
N VAL A 106 12.32 -0.60 -0.51
CA VAL A 106 11.48 -1.09 0.60
C VAL A 106 11.77 -2.55 0.90
N LEU A 107 11.94 -3.36 -0.14
CA LEU A 107 12.27 -4.78 0.02
C LEU A 107 13.58 -4.95 0.78
N SER A 108 14.59 -4.17 0.43
CA SER A 108 15.90 -4.26 1.10
C SER A 108 15.79 -3.87 2.57
N ARG A 109 14.98 -2.86 2.89
CA ARG A 109 14.78 -2.45 4.28
C ARG A 109 14.09 -3.54 5.10
N VAL A 110 13.10 -4.20 4.49
CA VAL A 110 12.40 -5.31 5.16
C VAL A 110 13.37 -6.47 5.43
N PHE A 111 14.20 -6.82 4.47
CA PHE A 111 15.19 -7.89 4.66
C PHE A 111 16.22 -7.53 5.72
N GLU A 112 16.70 -6.29 5.74
CA GLU A 112 17.60 -5.83 6.80
C GLU A 112 17.01 -6.06 8.18
N GLN A 113 15.75 -5.71 8.37
CA GLN A 113 15.11 -5.84 9.67
C GLN A 113 14.95 -7.30 10.07
N ARG A 114 14.63 -8.17 9.12
CA ARG A 114 14.51 -9.60 9.40
C ARG A 114 15.83 -10.22 9.79
N GLU A 115 16.90 -9.84 9.11
CA GLU A 115 18.24 -10.33 9.44
C GLU A 115 18.68 -9.87 10.81
N ALA A 116 18.35 -8.63 11.18
CA ALA A 116 18.73 -8.08 12.48
C ALA A 116 18.03 -8.81 13.63
N PHE A 117 16.89 -9.46 13.37
CA PHE A 117 16.10 -10.11 14.40
C PHE A 117 16.06 -11.64 14.27
N SER A 118 16.80 -12.22 13.35
CA SER A 118 16.84 -13.67 13.16
C SER A 118 17.94 -14.36 13.95
#